data_07c12e263bf531d509176f96063c1e81
#
_entry.id   07c12e263bf531d509176f96063c1e81
#
_cell.length_a   1.000
_cell.length_b   1.000
_cell.length_c   1.000
_cell.angle_alpha   90.00
_cell.angle_beta   90.00
_cell.angle_gamma   90.00
#
_symmetry.space_group_name_H-M   'P 1'
#
loop_
_entity.id
_entity.type
_entity.pdbx_description
1 polymer ?
#
loop_
_entity_poly.entity_id
_entity_poly.type
_entity_poly.pdbx_seq_one_letter_code
_entity_poly.pdbx_strand_id
1 'polypeptide(L)'
;MPYISSGKVLVEFDVVLTESVSSGGKVTSSPIEGNKTISDHFAANQNVLSITGVCTKNAANKIANLSMLFSSGAICSYVGRNGMYSVVITKLDTNHGSEVSAAFSFSISMTAVKISTTQEFTYATGLTNGQNAAQVKPTTNVGVASPTTRVVDSVTQQNANNQALAVANLTR
;
A
#
# COMPACT_ATOMS: atom_id res chain seq x y z
N MET A 1 7.77 -18.21 -20.83
CA MET A 1 6.38 -18.60 -20.58
C MET A 1 5.78 -17.65 -19.56
N PRO A 2 4.53 -17.23 -19.69
CA PRO A 2 3.89 -16.42 -18.67
C PRO A 2 3.66 -17.26 -17.39
N TYR A 3 3.81 -16.61 -16.22
CA TYR A 3 3.66 -17.29 -14.93
C TYR A 3 3.16 -16.36 -13.84
N ILE A 4 2.57 -16.95 -12.82
CA ILE A 4 2.26 -16.28 -11.54
C ILE A 4 3.16 -16.88 -10.46
N SER A 5 3.75 -16.05 -9.64
CA SER A 5 4.57 -16.47 -8.50
C SER A 5 4.16 -15.76 -7.21
N SER A 6 4.16 -16.50 -6.11
CA SER A 6 4.00 -15.98 -4.75
C SER A 6 4.84 -16.81 -3.80
N GLY A 7 5.89 -16.20 -3.24
CA GLY A 7 6.83 -16.89 -2.38
C GLY A 7 7.45 -18.11 -3.08
N LYS A 8 7.14 -19.32 -2.59
CA LYS A 8 7.64 -20.58 -3.14
C LYS A 8 6.74 -21.21 -4.20
N VAL A 9 5.55 -20.65 -4.42
CA VAL A 9 4.58 -21.19 -5.37
C VAL A 9 4.76 -20.52 -6.72
N LEU A 10 4.99 -21.33 -7.75
CA LEU A 10 5.10 -20.89 -9.14
C LEU A 10 4.07 -21.66 -9.98
N VAL A 11 3.27 -20.93 -10.75
CA VAL A 11 2.32 -21.50 -11.70
C VAL A 11 2.62 -20.94 -13.09
N GLU A 12 3.10 -21.81 -13.97
CA GLU A 12 3.38 -21.48 -15.36
C GLU A 12 2.16 -21.77 -16.22
N PHE A 13 1.84 -20.85 -17.13
CA PHE A 13 0.75 -21.02 -18.09
C PHE A 13 1.30 -21.48 -19.43
N ASP A 14 0.69 -22.53 -19.99
CA ASP A 14 1.16 -23.07 -21.27
C ASP A 14 0.81 -22.12 -22.42
N VAL A 15 -0.44 -21.67 -22.47
CA VAL A 15 -0.93 -20.71 -23.47
C VAL A 15 -1.78 -19.65 -22.80
N VAL A 16 -1.40 -18.40 -22.97
CA VAL A 16 -2.23 -17.24 -22.63
C VAL A 16 -2.78 -16.66 -23.92
N LEU A 17 -4.10 -16.64 -24.03
CA LEU A 17 -4.82 -16.15 -25.21
C LEU A 17 -4.95 -14.64 -25.19
N THR A 18 -5.40 -14.09 -24.04
CA THR A 18 -5.60 -12.66 -23.89
C THR A 18 -5.01 -12.16 -22.56
N GLU A 19 -4.43 -11.00 -22.62
CA GLU A 19 -3.98 -10.22 -21.45
C GLU A 19 -4.54 -8.81 -21.59
N SER A 20 -5.33 -8.37 -20.65
CA SER A 20 -5.94 -7.04 -20.64
C SER A 20 -5.67 -6.34 -19.33
N VAL A 21 -5.10 -5.14 -19.40
CA VAL A 21 -4.89 -4.26 -18.24
C VAL A 21 -5.91 -3.14 -18.32
N SER A 22 -6.70 -3.00 -17.26
CA SER A 22 -7.64 -1.91 -17.08
C SER A 22 -7.12 -0.97 -16.00
N SER A 23 -6.95 0.29 -16.36
CA SER A 23 -6.57 1.37 -15.45
C SER A 23 -7.66 2.43 -15.49
N GLY A 24 -8.09 2.90 -14.34
CA GLY A 24 -9.13 3.91 -14.25
C GLY A 24 -8.74 5.00 -13.26
N GLY A 25 -9.48 6.09 -13.31
CA GLY A 25 -9.34 7.17 -12.34
C GLY A 25 -10.66 7.90 -12.13
N LYS A 26 -10.83 8.46 -10.95
CA LYS A 26 -11.99 9.28 -10.60
C LYS A 26 -11.52 10.72 -10.42
N VAL A 27 -12.18 11.62 -11.14
CA VAL A 27 -12.02 13.06 -10.95
C VAL A 27 -13.16 13.56 -10.08
N THR A 28 -12.83 14.23 -9.00
CA THR A 28 -13.81 14.90 -8.17
C THR A 28 -14.08 16.30 -8.74
N SER A 29 -15.34 16.58 -9.06
CA SER A 29 -15.76 17.86 -9.59
C SER A 29 -16.83 18.47 -8.68
N SER A 30 -16.68 19.74 -8.35
CA SER A 30 -17.64 20.50 -7.56
C SER A 30 -18.23 21.63 -8.42
N PRO A 31 -19.55 21.72 -8.51
CA PRO A 31 -20.18 22.85 -9.18
C PRO A 31 -20.00 24.13 -8.35
N ILE A 32 -19.67 25.23 -9.02
CA ILE A 32 -19.60 26.55 -8.42
C ILE A 32 -20.67 27.47 -9.04
N GLU A 33 -20.94 28.58 -8.38
CA GLU A 33 -21.85 29.59 -8.89
C GLU A 33 -21.43 30.07 -10.29
N GLY A 34 -22.39 30.25 -11.18
CA GLY A 34 -22.17 30.67 -12.55
C GLY A 34 -22.00 29.53 -13.56
N ASN A 35 -22.54 28.33 -13.25
CA ASN A 35 -22.56 27.17 -14.16
C ASN A 35 -21.18 26.67 -14.58
N LYS A 36 -20.17 26.88 -13.72
CA LYS A 36 -18.79 26.38 -13.90
C LYS A 36 -18.54 25.23 -12.96
N THR A 37 -17.70 24.29 -13.38
CA THR A 37 -17.28 23.13 -12.59
C THR A 37 -15.77 23.23 -12.35
N ILE A 38 -15.36 23.11 -11.09
CA ILE A 38 -13.94 22.98 -10.73
C ILE A 38 -13.65 21.52 -10.46
N SER A 39 -12.54 21.02 -11.03
CA SER A 39 -12.01 19.67 -10.77
C SER A 39 -10.79 19.81 -9.88
N ASP A 40 -10.90 19.38 -8.61
CA ASP A 40 -9.86 19.61 -7.62
C ASP A 40 -8.97 18.39 -7.38
N HIS A 41 -9.46 17.18 -7.64
CA HIS A 41 -8.74 15.99 -7.25
C HIS A 41 -8.88 14.86 -8.26
N PHE A 42 -7.75 14.22 -8.59
CA PHE A 42 -7.71 12.99 -9.37
C PHE A 42 -7.27 11.84 -8.45
N ALA A 43 -8.12 10.84 -8.31
CA ALA A 43 -7.79 9.59 -7.63
C ALA A 43 -7.66 8.47 -8.67
N ALA A 44 -6.46 7.90 -8.80
CA ALA A 44 -6.24 6.73 -9.65
C ALA A 44 -6.82 5.48 -8.95
N ASN A 45 -7.64 4.73 -9.68
CA ASN A 45 -8.12 3.43 -9.23
C ASN A 45 -6.98 2.40 -9.27
N GLN A 46 -7.19 1.27 -8.62
CA GLN A 46 -6.28 0.15 -8.73
C GLN A 46 -6.32 -0.44 -10.14
N ASN A 47 -5.17 -0.78 -10.69
CA ASN A 47 -5.09 -1.46 -11.96
C ASN A 47 -5.58 -2.91 -11.82
N VAL A 48 -6.37 -3.33 -12.77
CA VAL A 48 -6.88 -4.71 -12.86
C VAL A 48 -6.28 -5.36 -14.10
N LEU A 49 -5.66 -6.52 -13.91
CA LEU A 49 -5.16 -7.36 -14.98
C LEU A 49 -6.08 -8.59 -15.13
N SER A 50 -6.61 -8.79 -16.30
CA SER A 50 -7.39 -9.97 -16.65
C SER A 50 -6.64 -10.80 -17.69
N ILE A 51 -6.47 -12.09 -17.41
CA ILE A 51 -5.82 -13.05 -18.30
C ILE A 51 -6.75 -14.21 -18.59
N THR A 52 -6.76 -14.68 -19.84
CA THR A 52 -7.44 -15.90 -20.22
C THR A 52 -6.49 -16.82 -20.98
N GLY A 53 -6.65 -18.11 -20.82
CA GLY A 53 -5.77 -19.05 -21.47
C GLY A 53 -6.14 -20.51 -21.25
N VAL A 54 -5.23 -21.38 -21.66
CA VAL A 54 -5.39 -22.83 -21.57
C VAL A 54 -4.11 -23.43 -20.97
N CYS A 55 -4.28 -24.38 -20.06
CA CYS A 55 -3.21 -25.19 -19.52
C CYS A 55 -3.45 -26.65 -19.88
N THR A 56 -2.44 -27.28 -20.46
CA THR A 56 -2.49 -28.69 -20.92
C THR A 56 -1.60 -29.59 -20.07
N LYS A 57 -0.48 -29.06 -19.57
CA LYS A 57 0.50 -29.82 -18.79
C LYS A 57 0.24 -29.65 -17.29
N ASN A 58 0.23 -30.76 -16.56
CA ASN A 58 0.07 -30.79 -15.10
C ASN A 58 -1.16 -29.98 -14.60
N ALA A 59 -2.26 -30.08 -15.32
CA ALA A 59 -3.48 -29.30 -15.12
C ALA A 59 -3.97 -29.34 -13.66
N ALA A 60 -4.06 -30.52 -13.06
CA ALA A 60 -4.54 -30.71 -11.68
C ALA A 60 -3.69 -29.95 -10.65
N ASN A 61 -2.36 -30.04 -10.75
CA ASN A 61 -1.45 -29.34 -9.84
C ASN A 61 -1.52 -27.82 -10.03
N LYS A 62 -1.63 -27.35 -11.26
CA LYS A 62 -1.77 -25.91 -11.57
C LYS A 62 -3.06 -25.34 -10.99
N ILE A 63 -4.18 -26.06 -11.13
CA ILE A 63 -5.47 -25.65 -10.56
C ILE A 63 -5.38 -25.62 -9.03
N ALA A 64 -4.81 -26.66 -8.40
CA ALA A 64 -4.65 -26.71 -6.97
C ALA A 64 -3.82 -25.54 -6.44
N ASN A 65 -2.70 -25.22 -7.10
CA ASN A 65 -1.87 -24.10 -6.75
C ASN A 65 -2.57 -22.75 -6.95
N LEU A 66 -3.30 -22.57 -8.06
CA LEU A 66 -4.09 -21.36 -8.30
C LEU A 66 -5.20 -21.18 -7.26
N SER A 67 -5.92 -22.26 -6.93
CA SER A 67 -6.95 -22.23 -5.91
C SER A 67 -6.39 -21.91 -4.52
N MET A 68 -5.20 -22.43 -4.22
CA MET A 68 -4.50 -22.11 -2.96
C MET A 68 -4.08 -20.63 -2.92
N LEU A 69 -3.53 -20.09 -4.00
CA LEU A 69 -3.18 -18.67 -4.09
C LEU A 69 -4.40 -17.77 -3.97
N PHE A 70 -5.50 -18.14 -4.61
CA PHE A 70 -6.76 -17.41 -4.54
C PHE A 70 -7.34 -17.43 -3.11
N SER A 71 -7.46 -18.60 -2.50
CA SER A 71 -8.06 -18.75 -1.16
C SER A 71 -7.22 -18.15 -0.05
N SER A 72 -5.90 -18.13 -0.20
CA SER A 72 -5.01 -17.48 0.77
C SER A 72 -4.96 -15.95 0.64
N GLY A 73 -5.47 -15.37 -0.45
CA GLY A 73 -5.32 -13.94 -0.74
C GLY A 73 -3.87 -13.50 -0.85
N ALA A 74 -2.98 -14.42 -1.27
CA ALA A 74 -1.55 -14.16 -1.32
C ALA A 74 -1.20 -13.07 -2.33
N ILE A 75 -0.22 -12.24 -1.98
CA ILE A 75 0.34 -11.26 -2.90
C ILE A 75 1.21 -12.00 -3.90
N CYS A 76 0.88 -11.84 -5.16
CA CYS A 76 1.51 -12.50 -6.28
C CYS A 76 2.21 -11.49 -7.19
N SER A 77 3.08 -12.01 -8.04
CA SER A 77 3.64 -11.31 -9.19
C SER A 77 3.30 -12.07 -10.45
N TYR A 78 2.72 -11.37 -11.42
CA TYR A 78 2.46 -11.92 -12.74
C TYR A 78 3.54 -11.44 -13.72
N VAL A 79 4.09 -12.35 -14.47
CA VAL A 79 5.05 -12.09 -15.53
C VAL A 79 4.53 -12.65 -16.85
N GLY A 80 4.21 -11.76 -17.76
CA GLY A 80 3.70 -12.04 -19.10
C GLY A 80 4.06 -10.89 -20.04
N ARG A 81 3.27 -10.64 -21.04
CA ARG A 81 3.43 -9.46 -21.92
C ARG A 81 3.13 -8.17 -21.14
N ASN A 82 2.11 -8.23 -20.27
CA ASN A 82 1.73 -7.17 -19.35
C ASN A 82 2.11 -7.59 -17.93
N GLY A 83 3.40 -7.49 -17.57
CA GLY A 83 3.86 -7.84 -16.24
C GLY A 83 3.25 -6.93 -15.16
N MET A 84 2.81 -7.51 -14.04
CA MET A 84 2.26 -6.75 -12.92
C MET A 84 2.73 -7.36 -11.60
N TYR A 85 3.31 -6.52 -10.75
CA TYR A 85 3.82 -6.90 -9.43
C TYR A 85 2.83 -6.51 -8.34
N SER A 86 2.92 -7.19 -7.21
CA SER A 86 2.07 -6.93 -6.02
C SER A 86 0.58 -6.96 -6.36
N VAL A 87 0.14 -8.08 -6.96
CA VAL A 87 -1.25 -8.32 -7.31
C VAL A 87 -1.87 -9.37 -6.41
N VAL A 88 -3.17 -9.30 -6.22
CA VAL A 88 -3.98 -10.32 -5.56
C VAL A 88 -4.99 -10.84 -6.57
N ILE A 89 -5.18 -12.16 -6.62
CA ILE A 89 -6.19 -12.77 -7.47
C ILE A 89 -7.56 -12.45 -6.88
N THR A 90 -8.39 -11.76 -7.64
CA THR A 90 -9.74 -11.34 -7.21
C THR A 90 -10.83 -12.24 -7.79
N LYS A 91 -10.54 -12.87 -8.92
CA LYS A 91 -11.45 -13.82 -9.55
C LYS A 91 -10.66 -14.94 -10.23
N LEU A 92 -11.12 -16.16 -10.06
CA LEU A 92 -10.55 -17.36 -10.68
C LEU A 92 -11.69 -18.21 -11.22
N ASP A 93 -11.80 -18.32 -12.53
CA ASP A 93 -12.70 -19.22 -13.20
C ASP A 93 -11.88 -20.28 -13.92
N THR A 94 -12.22 -21.54 -13.73
CA THR A 94 -11.62 -22.69 -14.41
C THR A 94 -12.69 -23.53 -15.06
N ASN A 95 -12.51 -23.91 -16.31
CA ASN A 95 -13.46 -24.72 -17.03
C ASN A 95 -12.75 -25.94 -17.65
N HIS A 96 -13.31 -27.12 -17.42
CA HIS A 96 -12.90 -28.39 -18.04
C HIS A 96 -13.89 -28.76 -19.14
N GLY A 97 -13.41 -28.74 -20.37
CA GLY A 97 -14.22 -29.24 -21.52
C GLY A 97 -14.12 -30.77 -21.65
N SER A 98 -15.18 -31.38 -22.10
CA SER A 98 -15.23 -32.82 -22.34
C SER A 98 -14.28 -33.28 -23.46
N GLU A 99 -13.90 -32.39 -24.35
CA GLU A 99 -13.07 -32.68 -25.51
C GLU A 99 -11.58 -32.85 -25.18
N VAL A 100 -11.14 -32.35 -24.02
CA VAL A 100 -9.71 -32.37 -23.61
C VAL A 100 -9.61 -32.81 -22.17
N SER A 101 -9.54 -34.09 -21.90
CA SER A 101 -9.55 -34.66 -20.54
C SER A 101 -8.37 -34.25 -19.66
N ALA A 102 -7.30 -33.73 -20.22
CA ALA A 102 -6.07 -33.33 -19.49
C ALA A 102 -5.82 -31.84 -19.48
N ALA A 103 -6.67 -31.01 -20.08
CA ALA A 103 -6.51 -29.57 -20.16
C ALA A 103 -7.65 -28.83 -19.45
N PHE A 104 -7.38 -27.59 -19.06
CA PHE A 104 -8.41 -26.68 -18.59
C PHE A 104 -8.21 -25.29 -19.20
N SER A 105 -9.30 -24.61 -19.44
CA SER A 105 -9.30 -23.19 -19.73
C SER A 105 -9.45 -22.40 -18.44
N PHE A 106 -8.80 -21.26 -18.36
CA PHE A 106 -8.85 -20.39 -17.18
C PHE A 106 -9.15 -18.93 -17.56
N SER A 107 -9.79 -18.25 -16.64
CA SER A 107 -9.95 -16.81 -16.64
C SER A 107 -9.60 -16.30 -15.24
N ILE A 108 -8.59 -15.47 -15.15
CA ILE A 108 -8.10 -14.94 -13.88
C ILE A 108 -8.13 -13.41 -13.95
N SER A 109 -8.73 -12.80 -12.94
CA SER A 109 -8.63 -11.34 -12.73
C SER A 109 -7.79 -11.07 -11.48
N MET A 110 -6.85 -10.16 -11.61
CA MET A 110 -5.92 -9.77 -10.57
C MET A 110 -5.96 -8.25 -10.38
N THR A 111 -5.91 -7.82 -9.15
CA THR A 111 -5.92 -6.39 -8.81
C THR A 111 -4.60 -6.01 -8.16
N ALA A 112 -3.99 -4.91 -8.62
CA ALA A 112 -2.78 -4.39 -8.03
C ALA A 112 -3.06 -3.87 -6.61
N VAL A 113 -2.24 -4.28 -5.64
CA VAL A 113 -2.32 -3.85 -4.26
C VAL A 113 -1.16 -2.91 -3.97
N LYS A 114 -1.47 -1.73 -3.45
CA LYS A 114 -0.46 -0.81 -2.94
C LYS A 114 -0.13 -1.21 -1.51
N ILE A 115 1.06 -1.74 -1.30
CA ILE A 115 1.57 -2.04 0.03
C ILE A 115 2.20 -0.75 0.56
N SER A 116 1.60 -0.17 1.60
CA SER A 116 2.26 0.91 2.34
C SER A 116 3.33 0.27 3.22
N THR A 117 4.59 0.49 2.89
CA THR A 117 5.67 0.21 3.83
C THR A 117 5.67 1.32 4.87
N THR A 118 5.40 0.96 6.11
CA THR A 118 5.66 1.84 7.25
C THR A 118 7.17 2.09 7.29
N GLN A 119 7.61 3.28 6.94
CA GLN A 119 8.97 3.68 7.25
C GLN A 119 9.00 3.93 8.76
N GLU A 120 9.63 3.03 9.51
CA GLU A 120 10.03 3.34 10.87
C GLU A 120 11.14 4.39 10.79
N PHE A 121 10.79 5.61 11.14
CA PHE A 121 11.78 6.64 11.41
C PHE A 121 12.36 6.33 12.77
N THR A 122 13.51 5.69 12.81
CA THR A 122 14.31 5.59 14.03
C THR A 122 14.83 7.00 14.31
N TYR A 123 14.21 7.68 15.26
CA TYR A 123 14.81 8.91 15.78
C TYR A 123 16.12 8.51 16.44
N ALA A 124 17.21 9.02 15.91
CA ALA A 124 18.49 8.91 16.61
C ALA A 124 18.37 9.63 17.95
N THR A 125 18.20 8.85 19.01
CA THR A 125 18.20 9.32 20.40
C THR A 125 19.59 9.76 20.89
N GLY A 126 20.46 10.15 19.98
CA GLY A 126 21.78 10.68 20.28
C GLY A 126 21.79 12.19 20.29
N LEU A 127 20.92 12.82 21.08
CA LEU A 127 21.12 14.24 21.42
C LEU A 127 22.24 14.34 22.46
N THR A 128 23.47 14.36 21.99
CA THR A 128 24.60 14.77 22.80
C THR A 128 24.47 16.26 23.07
N ASN A 129 24.47 16.57 24.34
CA ASN A 129 24.65 17.90 25.00
C ASN A 129 24.80 19.09 24.04
N GLY A 130 23.78 19.92 23.95
CA GLY A 130 23.85 21.24 23.34
C GLY A 130 22.89 21.54 22.20
N GLN A 131 22.14 20.55 21.71
CA GLN A 131 21.10 20.82 20.71
C GLN A 131 19.75 20.95 21.41
N ASN A 132 19.18 22.14 21.37
CA ASN A 132 17.82 22.41 21.82
C ASN A 132 16.85 21.51 21.08
N ALA A 133 16.06 20.70 21.80
CA ALA A 133 14.94 19.90 21.29
C ALA A 133 13.88 20.74 20.55
N ALA A 134 14.00 22.06 20.58
CA ALA A 134 13.11 23.00 19.88
C ALA A 134 13.29 23.08 18.36
N GLN A 135 14.33 22.46 17.78
CA GLN A 135 14.57 22.53 16.33
C GLN A 135 14.07 21.31 15.56
N VAL A 136 13.65 20.26 16.21
CA VAL A 136 12.99 19.15 15.54
C VAL A 136 11.48 19.39 15.60
N LYS A 137 10.95 20.15 14.66
CA LYS A 137 9.51 20.12 14.40
C LYS A 137 9.17 18.75 13.80
N PRO A 138 8.44 17.88 14.51
CA PRO A 138 7.84 16.73 13.85
C PRO A 138 6.77 17.28 12.91
N THR A 139 7.03 17.25 11.63
CA THR A 139 5.98 17.43 10.61
C THR A 139 5.13 16.17 10.61
N THR A 140 4.28 16.00 11.61
CA THR A 140 3.19 15.05 11.58
C THR A 140 2.08 15.66 10.75
N ASN A 141 2.11 15.38 9.49
CA ASN A 141 1.02 15.68 8.57
C ASN A 141 -0.05 14.58 8.68
N VAL A 142 -0.58 14.40 9.87
CA VAL A 142 -1.75 13.55 10.13
C VAL A 142 -2.75 14.48 10.80
N GLY A 143 -3.88 14.70 10.16
CA GLY A 143 -4.95 15.57 10.61
C GLY A 143 -5.67 15.09 11.88
N VAL A 144 -4.88 14.77 12.90
CA VAL A 144 -5.33 14.56 14.26
C VAL A 144 -4.80 15.74 15.05
N ALA A 145 -5.71 16.60 15.51
CA ALA A 145 -5.40 17.64 16.46
C ALA A 145 -4.81 16.99 17.71
N SER A 146 -3.49 16.95 17.78
CA SER A 146 -2.80 16.59 19.01
C SER A 146 -2.96 17.75 19.97
N PRO A 147 -3.41 17.52 21.22
CA PRO A 147 -3.43 18.59 22.22
C PRO A 147 -1.99 19.08 22.39
N THR A 148 -1.77 20.34 22.10
CA THR A 148 -0.50 21.02 22.31
C THR A 148 -0.21 21.01 23.82
N THR A 149 0.53 20.03 24.27
CA THR A 149 1.19 20.14 25.58
C THR A 149 2.21 21.24 25.42
N ARG A 150 1.93 22.39 26.04
CA ARG A 150 2.88 23.49 26.11
C ARG A 150 4.11 22.99 26.88
N VAL A 151 5.16 22.65 26.15
CA VAL A 151 6.46 22.38 26.77
C VAL A 151 6.93 23.70 27.30
N VAL A 152 6.83 23.88 28.61
CA VAL A 152 7.41 25.03 29.28
C VAL A 152 8.92 24.90 29.13
N ASP A 153 9.54 25.84 28.46
CA ASP A 153 10.96 25.84 28.17
C ASP A 153 11.71 25.66 29.52
N SER A 154 12.62 24.70 29.60
CA SER A 154 13.40 24.42 30.80
C SER A 154 14.19 25.66 31.29
N VAL A 155 14.51 26.57 30.38
CA VAL A 155 15.14 27.86 30.67
C VAL A 155 14.20 28.79 31.40
N THR A 156 12.91 28.83 31.04
CA THR A 156 11.91 29.68 31.73
C THR A 156 11.65 29.16 33.14
N GLN A 157 11.65 27.84 33.33
CA GLN A 157 11.47 27.22 34.64
C GLN A 157 12.68 27.40 35.54
N GLN A 158 13.89 27.38 34.98
CA GLN A 158 15.14 27.66 35.72
C GLN A 158 15.24 29.11 36.15
N ASN A 159 14.81 30.06 35.29
CA ASN A 159 14.76 31.48 35.64
C ASN A 159 13.71 31.76 36.71
N ALA A 160 12.55 31.11 36.69
CA ALA A 160 11.54 31.24 37.74
C ALA A 160 12.06 30.71 39.09
N ASN A 161 12.77 29.59 39.11
CA ASN A 161 13.38 29.03 40.31
C ASN A 161 14.48 29.90 40.85
N ASN A 162 15.32 30.52 40.00
CA ASN A 162 16.37 31.45 40.42
C ASN A 162 15.80 32.75 41.00
N GLN A 163 14.70 33.26 40.47
CA GLN A 163 14.00 34.42 41.03
C GLN A 163 13.37 34.10 42.39
N ALA A 164 12.78 32.91 42.54
CA ALA A 164 12.21 32.49 43.82
C ALA A 164 13.27 32.37 44.93
N LEU A 165 14.46 31.85 44.58
CA LEU A 165 15.62 31.76 45.51
C LEU A 165 16.17 33.12 45.88
N ALA A 166 16.21 34.09 44.97
CA ALA A 166 16.65 35.44 45.22
C ALA A 166 15.71 36.19 46.18
N VAL A 167 14.41 36.02 46.03
CA VAL A 167 13.41 36.62 46.94
C VAL A 167 13.47 35.99 48.31
N ALA A 168 13.68 34.68 48.44
CA ALA A 168 13.79 33.99 49.73
C ALA A 168 15.05 34.40 50.52
N ASN A 169 16.12 34.84 49.86
CA ASN A 169 17.35 35.38 50.53
C ASN A 169 17.26 36.82 50.94
N LEU A 170 16.30 37.61 50.48
CA LEU A 170 16.07 38.99 50.85
C LEU A 170 15.16 39.14 52.07
N THR A 171 14.51 38.04 52.49
CA THR A 171 13.60 38.05 53.68
C THR A 171 14.19 37.41 54.94
N ARG A 172 15.48 37.24 54.97
CA ARG A 172 16.22 36.82 56.22
C ARG A 172 16.99 37.93 56.87
#